data_109f3dd7e16206229c907be8afb3d154
#
_entry.id   109f3dd7e16206229c907be8afb3d154
#
_cell.length_a   1.000
_cell.length_b   1.000
_cell.length_c   1.000
_cell.angle_alpha   90.00
_cell.angle_beta   90.00
_cell.angle_gamma   90.00
#
_symmetry.space_group_name_H-M   'P 1'
#
loop_
_entity.id
_entity.type
_entity.pdbx_description
1 polymer ?
#
loop_
_entity_poly.entity_id
_entity_poly.type
_entity_poly.pdbx_seq_one_letter_code
_entity_poly.pdbx_strand_id
1 'polypeptide(L)'
;SYDADGQVTLKFTLPESLTTWRFMGLAHTADLCYGLIDGEAVAKKDLMIQPNVPRFLREGDRATISSRIINTSERDLSGSAWLTLIDPDTEKAILSRKAAFTVKAGETTSVMFDVDTKGVDGLTGGSLLIAKLVATTEEYSDGEQHYLPILPNLERVTVTVPFTQNEPGTKTVDLTKLVPANVKDAKLTIEY
;
A
#
# COMPACT_ATOMS: atom_id res chain seq x y z
N SER A 1 41.55 -3.14 13.64
CA SER A 1 42.96 -2.77 13.39
C SER A 1 43.07 -1.27 13.21
N TYR A 2 44.14 -0.67 13.68
CA TYR A 2 44.48 0.74 13.45
C TYR A 2 45.23 0.85 12.12
N ASP A 3 45.15 1.99 11.48
CA ASP A 3 46.05 2.36 10.38
C ASP A 3 47.46 2.77 10.90
N ALA A 4 48.33 3.19 10.00
CA ALA A 4 49.68 3.60 10.36
C ALA A 4 49.74 4.83 11.27
N ASP A 5 48.69 5.63 11.29
CA ASP A 5 48.52 6.86 12.08
C ASP A 5 47.75 6.62 13.38
N GLY A 6 47.42 5.37 13.69
CA GLY A 6 46.65 4.98 14.88
C GLY A 6 45.17 5.27 14.81
N GLN A 7 44.63 5.53 13.63
CA GLN A 7 43.22 5.81 13.43
C GLN A 7 42.41 4.54 13.19
N VAL A 8 41.18 4.50 13.68
CA VAL A 8 40.21 3.44 13.44
C VAL A 8 39.04 4.01 12.66
N THR A 9 38.84 3.49 11.45
CA THR A 9 37.68 3.84 10.63
C THR A 9 36.61 2.78 10.78
N LEU A 10 35.41 3.19 11.22
CA LEU A 10 34.22 2.36 11.28
C LEU A 10 33.25 2.78 10.14
N LYS A 11 32.84 1.81 9.31
CA LYS A 11 31.81 2.04 8.28
C LYS A 11 30.60 1.19 8.61
N PHE A 12 29.44 1.81 8.61
CA PHE A 12 28.17 1.13 8.81
C PHE A 12 27.08 1.79 7.98
N THR A 13 26.08 1.00 7.59
CA THR A 13 24.89 1.49 6.89
C THR A 13 23.80 1.74 7.90
N LEU A 14 23.25 2.94 7.90
CA LEU A 14 22.09 3.26 8.73
C LEU A 14 20.85 2.56 8.19
N PRO A 15 19.97 2.04 9.05
CA PRO A 15 18.64 1.59 8.65
C PRO A 15 17.81 2.73 8.02
N GLU A 16 16.73 2.38 7.30
CA GLU A 16 15.86 3.36 6.62
C GLU A 16 15.03 4.25 7.58
N SER A 17 15.30 4.20 8.87
CA SER A 17 14.61 5.03 9.86
C SER A 17 15.05 6.48 9.76
N LEU A 18 14.07 7.37 9.54
CA LEU A 18 14.27 8.82 9.49
C LEU A 18 14.37 9.38 10.91
N THR A 19 15.57 9.36 11.47
CA THR A 19 15.82 9.76 12.85
C THR A 19 17.25 10.28 13.02
N THR A 20 17.52 10.90 14.16
CA THR A 20 18.87 11.22 14.57
C THR A 20 19.50 10.00 15.22
N TRP A 21 20.57 9.51 14.65
CA TRP A 21 21.39 8.43 15.18
C TRP A 21 22.49 9.00 16.04
N ARG A 22 22.63 8.51 17.25
CA ARG A 22 23.73 8.85 18.13
C ARG A 22 24.71 7.70 18.20
N PHE A 23 25.95 7.97 17.85
CA PHE A 23 27.06 7.05 17.99
C PHE A 23 27.82 7.37 19.26
N MET A 24 28.05 6.37 20.11
CA MET A 24 28.89 6.47 21.28
C MET A 24 29.97 5.39 21.20
N GLY A 25 31.23 5.79 21.29
CA GLY A 25 32.37 4.89 21.30
C GLY A 25 33.21 5.06 22.57
N LEU A 26 33.68 3.95 23.12
CA LEU A 26 34.64 3.90 24.19
C LEU A 26 35.89 3.21 23.70
N ALA A 27 37.02 3.87 23.79
CA ALA A 27 38.34 3.29 23.59
C ALA A 27 39.14 3.29 24.89
N HIS A 28 39.88 2.21 25.15
CA HIS A 28 40.79 2.16 26.28
C HIS A 28 42.07 1.44 25.88
N THR A 29 43.14 1.81 26.59
CA THR A 29 44.45 1.13 26.50
C THR A 29 44.61 0.12 27.64
N ALA A 30 45.63 -0.70 27.56
CA ALA A 30 46.00 -1.64 28.63
C ALA A 30 46.37 -0.94 29.94
N ASP A 31 46.83 0.31 29.85
CA ASP A 31 47.23 1.14 31.02
C ASP A 31 46.04 1.94 31.60
N LEU A 32 44.80 1.53 31.25
CA LEU A 32 43.55 2.14 31.73
C LEU A 32 43.33 3.60 31.30
N CYS A 33 44.06 4.10 30.33
CA CYS A 33 43.67 5.35 29.68
C CYS A 33 42.44 5.11 28.80
N TYR A 34 41.45 6.00 28.89
CA TYR A 34 40.23 5.87 28.08
C TYR A 34 39.89 7.16 27.34
N GLY A 35 39.20 7.00 26.24
CA GLY A 35 38.61 8.08 25.43
C GLY A 35 37.18 7.75 25.06
N LEU A 36 36.33 8.76 25.13
CA LEU A 36 34.94 8.68 24.67
C LEU A 36 34.77 9.41 23.36
N ILE A 37 34.04 8.82 22.44
CA ILE A 37 33.62 9.45 21.19
C ILE A 37 32.12 9.53 21.21
N ASP A 38 31.57 10.70 20.95
CA ASP A 38 30.15 10.96 20.77
C ASP A 38 29.95 11.67 19.43
N GLY A 39 28.99 11.22 18.66
CA GLY A 39 28.67 11.78 17.35
C GLY A 39 27.23 11.55 16.99
N GLU A 40 26.67 12.46 16.22
CA GLU A 40 25.30 12.36 15.72
C GLU A 40 25.29 12.35 14.20
N ALA A 41 24.37 11.55 13.64
CA ALA A 41 24.05 11.53 12.22
C ALA A 41 22.54 11.60 12.03
N VAL A 42 22.07 12.57 11.26
CA VAL A 42 20.66 12.73 10.94
C VAL A 42 20.38 12.02 9.63
N ALA A 43 19.53 10.99 9.67
CA ALA A 43 19.00 10.36 8.48
C ALA A 43 17.71 11.07 8.06
N LYS A 44 17.71 11.69 6.89
CA LYS A 44 16.54 12.34 6.28
C LYS A 44 16.45 11.98 4.81
N LYS A 45 15.22 11.94 4.28
CA LYS A 45 14.98 11.83 2.85
C LYS A 45 14.66 13.22 2.31
N ASP A 46 15.31 13.62 1.23
CA ASP A 46 15.05 14.90 0.60
C ASP A 46 13.76 14.93 -0.22
N LEU A 47 13.32 13.76 -0.70
CA LEU A 47 12.03 13.55 -1.34
C LEU A 47 11.29 12.44 -0.61
N MET A 48 10.01 12.67 -0.32
CA MET A 48 9.12 11.65 0.25
C MET A 48 7.78 11.63 -0.50
N ILE A 49 7.24 10.42 -0.71
CA ILE A 49 5.87 10.23 -1.17
C ILE A 49 5.03 9.65 -0.03
N GLN A 50 3.88 10.26 0.22
CA GLN A 50 2.95 9.83 1.26
C GLN A 50 1.57 9.58 0.64
N PRO A 51 1.27 8.32 0.31
CA PRO A 51 0.02 7.95 -0.31
C PRO A 51 -1.17 8.00 0.65
N ASN A 52 -2.32 8.35 0.10
CA ASN A 52 -3.61 8.20 0.76
C ASN A 52 -4.42 7.11 0.02
N VAL A 53 -4.03 5.86 0.22
CA VAL A 53 -4.68 4.71 -0.40
C VAL A 53 -5.94 4.36 0.41
N PRO A 54 -7.11 4.19 -0.24
CA PRO A 54 -8.32 3.75 0.45
C PRO A 54 -8.14 2.32 1.01
N ARG A 55 -8.90 1.97 2.03
CA ARG A 55 -8.84 0.65 2.64
C ARG A 55 -9.27 -0.48 1.69
N PHE A 56 -10.17 -0.18 0.76
CA PHE A 56 -10.64 -1.08 -0.30
C PHE A 56 -11.30 -0.26 -1.40
N LEU A 57 -11.48 -0.88 -2.55
CA LEU A 57 -12.40 -0.46 -3.61
C LEU A 57 -13.42 -1.56 -3.85
N ARG A 58 -14.54 -1.25 -4.49
CA ARG A 58 -15.49 -2.26 -4.98
C ARG A 58 -15.36 -2.42 -6.48
N GLU A 59 -15.73 -3.58 -6.95
CA GLU A 59 -15.86 -3.83 -8.39
C GLU A 59 -16.83 -2.81 -9.03
N GLY A 60 -16.37 -2.13 -10.08
CA GLY A 60 -17.11 -1.08 -10.77
C GLY A 60 -16.95 0.32 -10.19
N ASP A 61 -16.17 0.49 -9.11
CA ASP A 61 -15.91 1.80 -8.53
C ASP A 61 -14.99 2.66 -9.40
N ARG A 62 -15.18 3.97 -9.28
CA ARG A 62 -14.24 4.99 -9.72
C ARG A 62 -13.74 5.74 -8.50
N ALA A 63 -12.44 5.85 -8.37
CA ALA A 63 -11.79 6.50 -7.25
C ALA A 63 -10.61 7.33 -7.71
N THR A 64 -10.29 8.39 -6.98
CA THR A 64 -9.06 9.15 -7.15
C THR A 64 -8.17 8.89 -5.94
N ILE A 65 -7.02 8.27 -6.16
CA ILE A 65 -6.01 8.05 -5.13
C ILE A 65 -5.08 9.24 -5.14
N SER A 66 -5.01 9.96 -4.04
CA SER A 66 -4.12 11.10 -3.88
C SER A 66 -2.83 10.70 -3.16
N SER A 67 -1.75 11.41 -3.44
CA SER A 67 -0.49 11.26 -2.73
C SER A 67 0.13 12.63 -2.50
N ARG A 68 0.70 12.83 -1.34
CA ARG A 68 1.51 14.01 -1.06
C ARG A 68 2.95 13.74 -1.45
N ILE A 69 3.57 14.71 -2.10
CA ILE A 69 4.99 14.75 -2.41
C ILE A 69 5.60 15.82 -1.54
N ILE A 70 6.50 15.43 -0.66
CA ILE A 70 7.14 16.31 0.32
C ILE A 70 8.59 16.49 -0.09
N ASN A 71 9.00 17.74 -0.25
CA ASN A 71 10.36 18.12 -0.54
C ASN A 71 10.98 18.76 0.72
N THR A 72 11.93 18.08 1.32
CA THR A 72 12.67 18.59 2.49
C THR A 72 14.06 19.11 2.13
N SER A 73 14.39 19.14 0.84
CA SER A 73 15.63 19.71 0.33
C SER A 73 15.56 21.24 0.23
N GLU A 74 16.71 21.84 0.00
CA GLU A 74 16.84 23.29 -0.16
C GLU A 74 16.62 23.76 -1.61
N ARG A 75 16.16 22.86 -2.50
CA ARG A 75 15.97 23.14 -3.93
C ARG A 75 14.56 22.76 -4.37
N ASP A 76 14.07 23.46 -5.39
CA ASP A 76 12.86 23.07 -6.08
C ASP A 76 13.08 21.73 -6.80
N LEU A 77 12.13 20.82 -6.69
CA LEU A 77 12.19 19.50 -7.31
C LEU A 77 11.07 19.37 -8.35
N SER A 78 11.42 18.80 -9.49
CA SER A 78 10.45 18.41 -10.53
C SER A 78 10.66 16.95 -10.89
N GLY A 79 9.56 16.25 -11.14
CA GLY A 79 9.65 14.82 -11.43
C GLY A 79 8.33 14.21 -11.84
N SER A 80 8.26 12.91 -11.70
CA SER A 80 7.07 12.11 -12.00
C SER A 80 6.75 11.19 -10.84
N ALA A 81 5.47 11.01 -10.61
CA ALA A 81 4.95 10.02 -9.68
C ALA A 81 4.13 8.97 -10.45
N TRP A 82 4.18 7.74 -9.99
CA TRP A 82 3.46 6.60 -10.55
C TRP A 82 2.65 5.91 -9.49
N LEU A 83 1.44 5.54 -9.84
CA LEU A 83 0.65 4.52 -9.16
C LEU A 83 0.63 3.28 -10.04
N THR A 84 1.04 2.14 -9.50
CA THR A 84 0.94 0.83 -10.16
C THR A 84 0.16 -0.12 -9.26
N LEU A 85 -0.93 -0.69 -9.78
CA LEU A 85 -1.66 -1.78 -9.14
C LEU A 85 -1.09 -3.10 -9.66
N ILE A 86 -0.64 -3.95 -8.75
CA ILE A 86 0.09 -5.18 -9.04
C ILE A 86 -0.69 -6.34 -8.42
N ASP A 87 -0.85 -7.41 -9.19
CA ASP A 87 -1.33 -8.69 -8.69
C ASP A 87 -0.19 -9.36 -7.90
N PRO A 88 -0.33 -9.63 -6.60
CA PRO A 88 0.72 -10.19 -5.77
C PRO A 88 1.10 -11.63 -6.15
N ASP A 89 0.19 -12.39 -6.75
CA ASP A 89 0.43 -13.79 -7.10
C ASP A 89 1.23 -13.95 -8.40
N THR A 90 1.01 -13.05 -9.35
CA THR A 90 1.66 -13.09 -10.67
C THR A 90 2.72 -12.02 -10.85
N GLU A 91 2.84 -11.08 -9.91
CA GLU A 91 3.69 -9.89 -9.96
C GLU A 91 3.46 -9.00 -11.19
N LYS A 92 2.32 -9.18 -11.88
CA LYS A 92 1.97 -8.40 -13.06
C LYS A 92 1.32 -7.08 -12.69
N ALA A 93 1.74 -6.02 -13.36
CA ALA A 93 1.05 -4.74 -13.31
C ALA A 93 -0.29 -4.83 -14.06
N ILE A 94 -1.37 -4.59 -13.34
CA ILE A 94 -2.75 -4.57 -13.89
C ILE A 94 -3.09 -3.18 -14.40
N LEU A 95 -2.70 -2.16 -13.64
CA LEU A 95 -2.96 -0.76 -13.96
C LEU A 95 -1.74 0.07 -13.62
N SER A 96 -1.41 1.03 -14.47
CA SER A 96 -0.39 2.04 -14.18
C SER A 96 -0.90 3.44 -14.54
N ARG A 97 -0.61 4.40 -13.67
CA ARG A 97 -0.93 5.82 -13.87
C ARG A 97 0.30 6.65 -13.56
N LYS A 98 0.47 7.74 -14.31
CA LYS A 98 1.59 8.67 -14.15
C LYS A 98 1.05 10.08 -13.97
N ALA A 99 1.66 10.84 -13.06
CA ALA A 99 1.43 12.27 -12.88
C ALA A 99 2.77 12.98 -12.76
N ALA A 100 2.91 14.13 -13.41
CA ALA A 100 4.06 15.01 -13.21
C ALA A 100 3.83 15.88 -11.98
N PHE A 101 4.92 16.28 -11.32
CA PHE A 101 4.87 17.20 -10.20
C PHE A 101 6.03 18.18 -10.22
N THR A 102 5.79 19.32 -9.60
CA THR A 102 6.82 20.30 -9.20
C THR A 102 6.52 20.70 -7.77
N VAL A 103 7.52 20.72 -6.92
CA VAL A 103 7.41 21.05 -5.51
C VAL A 103 8.59 21.94 -5.10
N LYS A 104 8.31 23.07 -4.48
CA LYS A 104 9.34 24.01 -4.04
C LYS A 104 10.12 23.50 -2.85
N ALA A 105 11.29 24.07 -2.62
CA ALA A 105 12.12 23.78 -1.46
C ALA A 105 11.33 23.91 -0.16
N GLY A 106 11.36 22.86 0.67
CA GLY A 106 10.66 22.82 1.96
C GLY A 106 9.12 22.73 1.88
N GLU A 107 8.55 22.61 0.67
CA GLU A 107 7.10 22.58 0.47
C GLU A 107 6.57 21.15 0.20
N THR A 108 5.24 21.07 0.14
CA THR A 108 4.50 19.85 -0.19
C THR A 108 3.55 20.14 -1.34
N THR A 109 3.48 19.24 -2.30
CA THR A 109 2.46 19.23 -3.36
C THR A 109 1.68 17.94 -3.34
N SER A 110 0.57 17.89 -4.08
CA SER A 110 -0.25 16.68 -4.20
C SER A 110 -0.34 16.25 -5.66
N VAL A 111 -0.32 14.92 -5.86
CA VAL A 111 -0.64 14.28 -7.14
C VAL A 111 -1.86 13.42 -6.99
N MET A 112 -2.59 13.23 -8.09
CA MET A 112 -3.84 12.48 -8.12
C MET A 112 -3.79 11.44 -9.23
N PHE A 113 -4.34 10.24 -8.95
CA PHE A 113 -4.39 9.12 -9.87
C PHE A 113 -5.82 8.60 -9.94
N ASP A 114 -6.42 8.69 -11.11
CA ASP A 114 -7.76 8.15 -11.32
C ASP A 114 -7.69 6.65 -11.60
N VAL A 115 -8.46 5.91 -10.83
CA VAL A 115 -8.61 4.45 -10.90
C VAL A 115 -10.06 4.13 -11.22
N ASP A 116 -10.29 3.41 -12.30
CA ASP A 116 -11.58 2.85 -12.65
C ASP A 116 -11.45 1.32 -12.62
N THR A 117 -12.22 0.68 -11.75
CA THR A 117 -12.19 -0.79 -11.60
C THR A 117 -13.12 -1.48 -12.58
N LYS A 118 -13.90 -0.72 -13.37
CA LYS A 118 -14.87 -1.29 -14.30
C LYS A 118 -14.19 -1.86 -15.55
N GLY A 119 -14.41 -3.15 -15.78
CA GLY A 119 -13.97 -3.81 -17.02
C GLY A 119 -12.45 -3.93 -17.17
N VAL A 120 -11.71 -3.85 -16.09
CA VAL A 120 -10.26 -4.10 -16.08
C VAL A 120 -10.02 -5.52 -15.57
N ASP A 121 -9.40 -6.34 -16.41
CA ASP A 121 -9.02 -7.70 -16.04
C ASP A 121 -8.11 -7.68 -14.81
N GLY A 122 -8.44 -8.51 -13.82
CA GLY A 122 -7.72 -8.54 -12.53
C GLY A 122 -8.22 -7.55 -11.47
N LEU A 123 -9.10 -6.60 -11.81
CA LEU A 123 -9.79 -5.73 -10.84
C LEU A 123 -11.20 -6.26 -10.52
N THR A 124 -11.31 -7.54 -10.27
CA THR A 124 -12.58 -8.20 -9.95
C THR A 124 -12.79 -8.33 -8.45
N GLY A 125 -14.06 -8.48 -8.04
CA GLY A 125 -14.40 -8.67 -6.64
C GLY A 125 -13.74 -9.92 -6.05
N GLY A 126 -13.10 -9.73 -4.89
CA GLY A 126 -12.31 -10.76 -4.21
C GLY A 126 -10.80 -10.71 -4.48
N SER A 127 -10.34 -9.85 -5.39
CA SER A 127 -8.90 -9.66 -5.64
C SER A 127 -8.23 -8.86 -4.52
N LEU A 128 -7.01 -9.25 -4.16
CA LEU A 128 -6.12 -8.45 -3.32
C LEU A 128 -4.99 -7.91 -4.21
N LEU A 129 -4.80 -6.62 -4.23
CA LEU A 129 -3.77 -5.96 -5.03
C LEU A 129 -2.73 -5.29 -4.15
N ILE A 130 -1.56 -5.04 -4.72
CA ILE A 130 -0.56 -4.13 -4.17
C ILE A 130 -0.64 -2.82 -4.93
N ALA A 131 -0.99 -1.74 -4.23
CA ALA A 131 -0.87 -0.38 -4.73
C ALA A 131 0.55 0.12 -4.43
N LYS A 132 1.40 0.18 -5.45
CA LYS A 132 2.76 0.70 -5.37
C LYS A 132 2.77 2.11 -5.91
N LEU A 133 3.21 3.06 -5.08
CA LEU A 133 3.36 4.46 -5.45
C LEU A 133 4.84 4.85 -5.36
N VAL A 134 5.33 5.49 -6.40
CA VAL A 134 6.74 5.89 -6.51
C VAL A 134 6.81 7.31 -7.01
N ALA A 135 7.61 8.16 -6.38
CA ALA A 135 7.99 9.47 -6.89
C ALA A 135 9.47 9.47 -7.26
N THR A 136 9.81 10.04 -8.39
CA THR A 136 11.19 10.08 -8.89
C THR A 136 11.49 11.45 -9.48
N THR A 137 12.64 11.99 -9.13
CA THR A 137 13.28 13.15 -9.75
C THR A 137 14.60 12.69 -10.39
N GLU A 138 15.41 13.58 -10.90
CA GLU A 138 16.74 13.25 -11.41
C GLU A 138 17.69 12.70 -10.33
N GLU A 139 17.55 13.17 -9.09
CA GLU A 139 18.48 12.85 -8.00
C GLU A 139 17.88 11.98 -6.92
N TYR A 140 16.58 12.05 -6.73
CA TYR A 140 15.89 11.40 -5.61
C TYR A 140 14.75 10.51 -6.07
N SER A 141 14.53 9.44 -5.32
CA SER A 141 13.36 8.60 -5.46
C SER A 141 12.87 8.13 -4.11
N ASP A 142 11.56 8.00 -3.98
CA ASP A 142 10.93 7.40 -2.81
C ASP A 142 9.69 6.62 -3.26
N GLY A 143 9.31 5.60 -2.50
CA GLY A 143 8.16 4.77 -2.83
C GLY A 143 7.58 4.05 -1.63
N GLU A 144 6.28 3.86 -1.69
CA GLU A 144 5.53 3.09 -0.71
C GLU A 144 4.62 2.09 -1.40
N GLN A 145 4.28 1.02 -0.70
CA GLN A 145 3.31 0.04 -1.16
C GLN A 145 2.30 -0.31 -0.07
N HIS A 146 1.06 -0.50 -0.49
CA HIS A 146 -0.06 -0.83 0.37
C HIS A 146 -0.91 -1.93 -0.25
N TYR A 147 -1.51 -2.78 0.57
CA TYR A 147 -2.53 -3.71 0.08
C TYR A 147 -3.83 -2.96 -0.21
N LEU A 148 -4.43 -3.27 -1.34
CA LEU A 148 -5.70 -2.71 -1.79
C LEU A 148 -6.66 -3.84 -2.19
N PRO A 149 -7.54 -4.28 -1.28
CA PRO A 149 -8.59 -5.25 -1.60
C PRO A 149 -9.63 -4.66 -2.56
N ILE A 150 -10.04 -5.45 -3.54
CA ILE A 150 -11.20 -5.18 -4.39
C ILE A 150 -12.35 -6.05 -3.91
N LEU A 151 -13.35 -5.45 -3.31
CA LEU A 151 -14.50 -6.16 -2.81
C LEU A 151 -15.53 -6.39 -3.92
N PRO A 152 -16.28 -7.50 -3.90
CA PRO A 152 -17.38 -7.71 -4.81
C PRO A 152 -18.49 -6.68 -4.55
N ASN A 153 -19.19 -6.31 -5.60
CA ASN A 153 -20.39 -5.48 -5.52
C ASN A 153 -21.67 -6.29 -5.30
N LEU A 154 -21.53 -7.60 -5.11
CA LEU A 154 -22.61 -8.54 -4.83
C LEU A 154 -22.49 -9.05 -3.40
N GLU A 155 -23.62 -9.13 -2.71
CA GLU A 155 -23.72 -9.73 -1.39
C GLU A 155 -24.45 -11.08 -1.49
N ARG A 156 -23.94 -12.08 -0.76
CA ARG A 156 -24.58 -13.37 -0.66
C ARG A 156 -25.70 -13.32 0.37
N VAL A 157 -26.94 -13.49 -0.10
CA VAL A 157 -28.11 -13.57 0.78
C VAL A 157 -28.59 -15.01 0.84
N THR A 158 -28.79 -15.54 2.05
CA THR A 158 -29.43 -16.84 2.27
C THR A 158 -30.79 -16.62 2.86
N VAL A 159 -31.79 -17.16 2.20
CA VAL A 159 -33.18 -17.13 2.70
C VAL A 159 -33.58 -18.57 3.00
N THR A 160 -33.99 -18.84 4.23
CA THR A 160 -34.45 -20.15 4.67
C THR A 160 -35.98 -20.16 4.80
N VAL A 161 -36.61 -21.14 4.21
CA VAL A 161 -38.06 -21.35 4.32
C VAL A 161 -38.30 -22.68 4.99
N PRO A 162 -38.66 -22.71 6.27
CA PRO A 162 -39.01 -23.95 6.94
C PRO A 162 -40.35 -24.47 6.43
N PHE A 163 -40.45 -25.75 6.20
CA PHE A 163 -41.72 -26.41 5.93
C PHE A 163 -41.83 -27.74 6.70
N THR A 164 -43.04 -28.06 7.09
CA THR A 164 -43.34 -29.32 7.80
C THR A 164 -44.40 -30.08 6.99
N GLN A 165 -44.19 -31.37 6.84
CA GLN A 165 -45.17 -32.29 6.26
C GLN A 165 -45.31 -33.48 7.17
N ASN A 166 -46.47 -33.59 7.83
CA ASN A 166 -46.74 -34.60 8.82
C ASN A 166 -47.50 -35.81 8.25
N GLU A 167 -48.03 -35.67 7.03
CA GLU A 167 -48.82 -36.72 6.38
C GLU A 167 -48.33 -36.95 4.94
N PRO A 168 -48.51 -38.15 4.36
CA PRO A 168 -48.20 -38.39 2.97
C PRO A 168 -48.97 -37.47 2.05
N GLY A 169 -48.30 -36.83 1.11
CA GLY A 169 -48.91 -35.89 0.17
C GLY A 169 -47.88 -35.02 -0.55
N THR A 170 -48.37 -34.08 -1.33
CA THR A 170 -47.53 -33.10 -2.02
C THR A 170 -47.69 -31.71 -1.40
N LYS A 171 -46.59 -31.08 -1.07
CA LYS A 171 -46.56 -29.69 -0.63
C LYS A 171 -45.82 -28.82 -1.63
N THR A 172 -46.45 -27.77 -2.10
CA THR A 172 -45.85 -26.82 -3.02
C THR A 172 -45.38 -25.58 -2.27
N VAL A 173 -44.12 -25.21 -2.47
CA VAL A 173 -43.55 -24.01 -1.90
C VAL A 173 -43.19 -23.05 -3.06
N ASP A 174 -43.82 -21.87 -3.05
CA ASP A 174 -43.52 -20.83 -4.05
C ASP A 174 -42.27 -20.06 -3.67
N LEU A 175 -41.19 -20.28 -4.42
CA LEU A 175 -39.88 -19.63 -4.22
C LEU A 175 -39.74 -18.33 -5.00
N THR A 176 -40.67 -18.01 -5.91
CA THR A 176 -40.55 -16.84 -6.79
C THR A 176 -40.56 -15.52 -6.05
N LYS A 177 -41.24 -15.46 -4.90
CA LYS A 177 -41.28 -14.27 -4.03
C LYS A 177 -40.05 -14.09 -3.17
N LEU A 178 -39.18 -15.12 -3.09
CA LEU A 178 -38.00 -15.12 -2.23
C LEU A 178 -36.74 -14.71 -2.98
N VAL A 179 -36.78 -14.77 -4.32
CA VAL A 179 -35.65 -14.42 -5.17
C VAL A 179 -35.88 -13.02 -5.74
N PRO A 180 -35.16 -11.99 -5.31
CA PRO A 180 -35.24 -10.67 -5.89
C PRO A 180 -34.91 -10.66 -7.39
N ALA A 181 -35.51 -9.77 -8.15
CA ALA A 181 -35.34 -9.72 -9.61
C ALA A 181 -33.90 -9.41 -10.08
N ASN A 182 -33.07 -8.89 -9.16
CA ASN A 182 -31.65 -8.53 -9.43
C ASN A 182 -30.64 -9.59 -9.00
N VAL A 183 -31.09 -10.79 -8.66
CA VAL A 183 -30.19 -11.91 -8.30
C VAL A 183 -29.45 -12.39 -9.55
N LYS A 184 -28.12 -12.48 -9.47
CA LYS A 184 -27.29 -12.97 -10.58
C LYS A 184 -27.12 -14.48 -10.57
N ASP A 185 -26.96 -15.07 -9.37
CA ASP A 185 -26.78 -16.51 -9.18
C ASP A 185 -27.68 -16.99 -8.06
N ALA A 186 -28.53 -17.97 -8.32
CA ALA A 186 -29.37 -18.58 -7.31
C ALA A 186 -29.04 -20.07 -7.15
N LYS A 187 -28.89 -20.52 -5.91
CA LYS A 187 -28.71 -21.91 -5.54
C LYS A 187 -29.82 -22.34 -4.59
N LEU A 188 -30.56 -23.37 -4.96
CA LEU A 188 -31.51 -24.01 -4.06
C LEU A 188 -30.87 -25.22 -3.38
N THR A 189 -31.00 -25.30 -2.06
CA THR A 189 -30.66 -26.49 -1.29
C THR A 189 -31.90 -26.92 -0.53
N ILE A 190 -32.26 -28.20 -0.60
CA ILE A 190 -33.36 -28.79 0.11
C ILE A 190 -32.76 -29.81 1.09
N GLU A 191 -33.07 -29.61 2.38
CA GLU A 191 -32.67 -30.52 3.44
C GLU A 191 -33.92 -31.18 4.02
N TYR A 192 -33.92 -32.49 4.12
CA TYR A 192 -35.03 -33.31 4.62
C TYR A 192 -34.53 -34.41 5.55
#